data_36527ceef6d96580b028fbdc9c35fbfc
#
_entry.id   36527ceef6d96580b028fbdc9c35fbfc
#
_cell.length_a   1.000
_cell.length_b   1.000
_cell.length_c   1.000
_cell.angle_alpha   90.00
_cell.angle_beta   90.00
_cell.angle_gamma   90.00
#
_symmetry.space_group_name_H-M   'P 1'
#
loop_
_entity.id
_entity.type
_entity.pdbx_description
1 polymer ?
#
loop_
_entity_poly.entity_id
_entity_poly.type
_entity_poly.pdbx_seq_one_letter_code
_entity_poly.pdbx_strand_id
1 'polypeptide(L)'
;VAIVVAPVIGPTLGGWLSDNASWHWCFLINGPVGVIALVLMSWLIEDSEAAKRERRALRETGVRFDLVGFLLVATFLGSLEVILDEGQRKDWFGSSTLMNVFGVLTVVSFLAMIPWLLSAKNPVIDLRLLKRRQFSACFVVMLFTGAVLISTTQFIPQITQEYYGYTATLSGLVLGPGGIMTVVSMLVVGRVSSFIQPKWLIATGGIIVALGLYDLTRLYGDTTFGFFAWSRIYIGLGLPMIFLSVTSASYEGLPKDRTDQASALINVARNVGGSMGVSLAQNVLAYRSQFHQSRLVDTLDPSSPAYQQTLSQATRYFQQHGFAGPDAQNQAVAWIGQQLATQVAYWAYIDVFWVLAVLTAGLVPLALILKTVKLGGGSAPAAH
;
A
#
# COMPACT_ATOMS: atom_id res chain seq x y z
N VAL A 1 -11.61 17.93 -4.11
CA VAL A 1 -11.52 17.49 -5.52
C VAL A 1 -10.13 16.95 -5.82
N ALA A 2 -9.02 17.68 -5.56
CA ALA A 2 -7.65 17.27 -5.88
C ALA A 2 -7.25 15.91 -5.25
N ILE A 3 -7.54 15.67 -3.97
CA ILE A 3 -7.25 14.42 -3.25
C ILE A 3 -7.88 13.19 -3.91
N VAL A 4 -8.95 13.43 -4.67
CA VAL A 4 -9.75 12.39 -5.31
C VAL A 4 -9.26 12.12 -6.74
N VAL A 5 -8.82 13.15 -7.44
CA VAL A 5 -8.35 13.06 -8.82
C VAL A 5 -6.94 12.47 -8.91
N ALA A 6 -6.08 12.76 -7.94
CA ALA A 6 -4.69 12.29 -7.94
C ALA A 6 -4.53 10.76 -8.01
N PRO A 7 -5.26 9.93 -7.24
CA PRO A 7 -5.17 8.47 -7.36
C PRO A 7 -5.66 7.90 -8.70
N VAL A 8 -6.49 8.65 -9.43
CA VAL A 8 -6.96 8.24 -10.77
C VAL A 8 -5.91 8.55 -11.83
N ILE A 9 -5.40 9.77 -11.82
CA ILE A 9 -4.49 10.27 -12.85
C ILE A 9 -3.05 9.80 -12.59
N GLY A 10 -2.64 9.73 -11.31
CA GLY A 10 -1.26 9.46 -10.93
C GLY A 10 -0.65 8.22 -11.59
N PRO A 11 -1.22 7.03 -11.41
CA PRO A 11 -0.67 5.80 -11.99
C PRO A 11 -0.65 5.82 -13.51
N THR A 12 -1.70 6.35 -14.15
CA THR A 12 -1.78 6.45 -15.62
C THR A 12 -0.77 7.44 -16.17
N LEU A 13 -0.65 8.62 -15.56
CA LEU A 13 0.31 9.64 -15.95
C LEU A 13 1.74 9.17 -15.71
N GLY A 14 2.01 8.55 -14.56
CA GLY A 14 3.31 7.98 -14.24
C GLY A 14 3.73 6.88 -15.23
N GLY A 15 2.81 5.98 -15.56
CA GLY A 15 3.02 4.95 -16.57
C GLY A 15 3.31 5.55 -17.95
N TRP A 16 2.50 6.53 -18.38
CA TRP A 16 2.70 7.21 -19.67
C TRP A 16 4.04 7.94 -19.74
N LEU A 17 4.43 8.65 -18.70
CA LEU A 17 5.73 9.31 -18.62
C LEU A 17 6.89 8.31 -18.68
N SER A 18 6.75 7.17 -18.02
CA SER A 18 7.77 6.12 -18.01
C SER A 18 7.96 5.49 -19.38
N ASP A 19 6.87 5.24 -20.11
CA ASP A 19 6.91 4.60 -21.44
C ASP A 19 7.35 5.55 -22.56
N ASN A 20 6.94 6.84 -22.51
CA ASN A 20 7.11 7.78 -23.61
C ASN A 20 8.27 8.78 -23.44
N ALA A 21 8.70 9.03 -22.20
CA ALA A 21 9.78 9.96 -21.92
C ALA A 21 10.92 9.25 -21.16
N SER A 22 10.76 9.06 -19.88
CA SER A 22 11.69 8.34 -19.00
C SER A 22 11.10 8.28 -17.60
N TRP A 23 11.41 7.25 -16.83
CA TRP A 23 11.00 7.15 -15.43
C TRP A 23 11.45 8.34 -14.56
N HIS A 24 12.52 9.03 -14.93
CA HIS A 24 12.99 10.24 -14.25
C HIS A 24 11.94 11.36 -14.25
N TRP A 25 11.12 11.46 -15.30
CA TRP A 25 10.07 12.46 -15.39
C TRP A 25 8.98 12.30 -14.37
N CYS A 26 8.76 11.08 -13.85
CA CYS A 26 7.82 10.86 -12.72
C CYS A 26 8.24 11.66 -11.47
N PHE A 27 9.53 11.93 -11.31
CA PHE A 27 10.06 12.76 -10.22
C PHE A 27 10.20 14.22 -10.63
N LEU A 28 10.73 14.49 -11.83
CA LEU A 28 11.00 15.84 -12.32
C LEU A 28 9.73 16.69 -12.48
N ILE A 29 8.59 16.07 -12.81
CA ILE A 29 7.31 16.79 -12.93
C ILE A 29 6.88 17.46 -11.61
N ASN A 30 7.30 16.92 -10.48
CA ASN A 30 7.00 17.50 -9.17
C ASN A 30 7.71 18.84 -8.95
N GLY A 31 8.82 19.11 -9.60
CA GLY A 31 9.56 20.37 -9.52
C GLY A 31 8.72 21.56 -10.04
N PRO A 32 8.33 21.59 -11.32
CA PRO A 32 7.46 22.64 -11.84
C PRO A 32 6.14 22.77 -11.10
N VAL A 33 5.48 21.67 -10.79
CA VAL A 33 4.20 21.67 -10.05
C VAL A 33 4.39 22.23 -8.66
N GLY A 34 5.49 21.88 -7.96
CA GLY A 34 5.82 22.42 -6.64
C GLY A 34 6.10 23.92 -6.66
N VAL A 35 6.84 24.40 -7.67
CA VAL A 35 7.09 25.85 -7.85
C VAL A 35 5.78 26.60 -8.13
N ILE A 36 4.93 26.11 -9.03
CA ILE A 36 3.63 26.71 -9.32
C ILE A 36 2.77 26.73 -8.05
N ALA A 37 2.70 25.63 -7.31
CA ALA A 37 1.94 25.54 -6.07
C ALA A 37 2.46 26.56 -5.03
N LEU A 38 3.78 26.69 -4.88
CA LEU A 38 4.40 27.64 -3.96
C LEU A 38 4.08 29.10 -4.34
N VAL A 39 4.16 29.43 -5.62
CA VAL A 39 3.80 30.77 -6.13
C VAL A 39 2.31 31.06 -5.90
N LEU A 40 1.43 30.13 -6.27
CA LEU A 40 0.00 30.28 -6.07
C LEU A 40 -0.37 30.40 -4.59
N MET A 41 0.21 29.57 -3.73
CA MET A 41 -0.03 29.63 -2.28
C MET A 41 0.45 30.97 -1.69
N SER A 42 1.64 31.43 -2.08
CA SER A 42 2.17 32.70 -1.58
C SER A 42 1.37 33.91 -2.05
N TRP A 43 0.66 33.79 -3.18
CA TRP A 43 -0.10 34.87 -3.79
C TRP A 43 -1.59 34.85 -3.38
N LEU A 44 -2.18 33.67 -3.21
CA LEU A 44 -3.62 33.50 -2.96
C LEU A 44 -3.97 33.28 -1.49
N ILE A 45 -3.02 32.79 -0.66
CA ILE A 45 -3.30 32.47 0.73
C ILE A 45 -2.78 33.58 1.64
N GLU A 46 -3.72 34.33 2.24
CA GLU A 46 -3.43 35.21 3.34
C GLU A 46 -3.57 34.47 4.67
N ASP A 47 -2.57 34.64 5.57
CA ASP A 47 -2.67 34.13 6.94
C ASP A 47 -3.91 34.70 7.62
N SER A 48 -4.84 33.84 8.04
CA SER A 48 -6.01 34.31 8.79
C SER A 48 -5.58 34.96 10.10
N GLU A 49 -6.33 36.00 10.55
CA GLU A 49 -6.04 36.68 11.83
C GLU A 49 -6.05 35.73 13.03
N ALA A 50 -6.83 34.61 12.95
CA ALA A 50 -6.82 33.55 13.95
C ALA A 50 -5.46 32.82 13.97
N ALA A 51 -4.92 32.44 12.81
CA ALA A 51 -3.62 31.78 12.69
C ALA A 51 -2.47 32.67 13.14
N LYS A 52 -2.53 33.99 12.82
CA LYS A 52 -1.55 34.99 13.30
C LYS A 52 -1.58 35.13 14.81
N ARG A 53 -2.77 35.16 15.44
CA ARG A 53 -2.94 35.24 16.91
C ARG A 53 -2.41 33.94 17.58
N GLU A 54 -2.73 32.78 17.07
CA GLU A 54 -2.26 31.51 17.60
C GLU A 54 -0.73 31.42 17.51
N ARG A 55 -0.14 31.82 16.38
CA ARG A 55 1.32 31.86 16.19
C ARG A 55 2.01 32.85 17.15
N ARG A 56 1.38 33.99 17.46
CA ARG A 56 1.89 34.92 18.47
C ARG A 56 1.79 34.33 19.87
N ALA A 57 0.66 33.72 20.21
CA ALA A 57 0.47 33.05 21.51
C ALA A 57 1.46 31.92 21.72
N LEU A 58 1.73 31.10 20.70
CA LEU A 58 2.75 30.03 20.74
C LEU A 58 4.17 30.61 20.94
N ARG A 59 4.49 31.77 20.35
CA ARG A 59 5.78 32.41 20.57
C ARG A 59 5.90 33.00 21.98
N GLU A 60 4.83 33.60 22.52
CA GLU A 60 4.79 34.15 23.86
C GLU A 60 4.83 33.10 24.96
N THR A 61 4.19 31.96 24.75
CA THR A 61 4.18 30.84 25.69
C THR A 61 5.49 30.02 25.68
N GLY A 62 6.42 30.30 24.75
CA GLY A 62 7.73 29.67 24.71
C GLY A 62 7.67 28.14 24.47
N VAL A 63 6.60 27.64 23.84
CA VAL A 63 6.47 26.23 23.50
C VAL A 63 7.62 25.85 22.57
N ARG A 64 8.55 25.05 23.08
CA ARG A 64 9.68 24.54 22.30
C ARG A 64 9.23 23.31 21.53
N PHE A 65 9.58 23.27 20.23
CA PHE A 65 9.42 22.10 19.40
C PHE A 65 10.21 20.94 19.98
N ASP A 66 9.61 19.76 20.09
CA ASP A 66 10.25 18.54 20.58
C ASP A 66 11.16 17.94 19.49
N LEU A 67 12.34 18.57 19.30
CA LEU A 67 13.32 18.13 18.30
C LEU A 67 13.83 16.71 18.57
N VAL A 68 14.01 16.34 19.84
CA VAL A 68 14.52 14.99 20.21
C VAL A 68 13.46 13.94 19.88
N GLY A 69 12.22 14.18 20.29
CA GLY A 69 11.11 13.27 19.94
C GLY A 69 10.93 13.16 18.42
N PHE A 70 11.02 14.26 17.69
CA PHE A 70 10.97 14.26 16.24
C PHE A 70 12.09 13.42 15.61
N LEU A 71 13.35 13.62 16.02
CA LEU A 71 14.49 12.85 15.50
C LEU A 71 14.37 11.37 15.81
N LEU A 72 13.93 11.01 17.03
CA LEU A 72 13.73 9.61 17.41
C LEU A 72 12.66 8.94 16.57
N VAL A 73 11.52 9.61 16.36
CA VAL A 73 10.43 9.11 15.51
C VAL A 73 10.88 9.00 14.05
N ALA A 74 11.55 10.03 13.53
CA ALA A 74 12.04 10.05 12.15
C ALA A 74 13.09 8.94 11.91
N THR A 75 14.02 8.74 12.85
CA THR A 75 15.02 7.67 12.77
C THR A 75 14.36 6.31 12.84
N PHE A 76 13.41 6.11 13.77
CA PHE A 76 12.68 4.85 13.91
C PHE A 76 11.89 4.52 12.62
N LEU A 77 11.06 5.45 12.15
CA LEU A 77 10.23 5.21 10.97
C LEU A 77 11.08 5.04 9.71
N GLY A 78 12.10 5.89 9.51
CA GLY A 78 12.98 5.80 8.35
C GLY A 78 13.81 4.51 8.32
N SER A 79 14.38 4.10 9.46
CA SER A 79 15.14 2.84 9.53
C SER A 79 14.24 1.61 9.38
N LEU A 80 13.03 1.63 9.96
CA LEU A 80 12.04 0.57 9.81
C LEU A 80 11.60 0.44 8.35
N GLU A 81 11.34 1.55 7.67
CA GLU A 81 10.97 1.59 6.24
C GLU A 81 12.03 0.90 5.38
N VAL A 82 13.31 1.28 5.55
CA VAL A 82 14.42 0.67 4.80
C VAL A 82 14.52 -0.84 5.05
N ILE A 83 14.31 -1.30 6.29
CA ILE A 83 14.34 -2.73 6.60
C ILE A 83 13.18 -3.45 5.91
N LEU A 84 11.97 -2.89 5.97
CA LEU A 84 10.79 -3.52 5.40
C LEU A 84 10.83 -3.55 3.87
N ASP A 85 11.39 -2.52 3.24
CA ASP A 85 11.45 -2.39 1.79
C ASP A 85 12.60 -3.20 1.17
N GLU A 86 13.80 -3.09 1.74
CA GLU A 86 15.01 -3.72 1.21
C GLU A 86 15.34 -5.08 1.83
N GLY A 87 14.69 -5.46 2.93
CA GLY A 87 15.05 -6.65 3.72
C GLY A 87 15.06 -7.92 2.88
N GLN A 88 14.02 -8.16 2.10
CA GLN A 88 13.91 -9.35 1.24
C GLN A 88 14.97 -9.36 0.12
N ARG A 89 15.28 -8.21 -0.48
CA ARG A 89 16.27 -8.08 -1.55
C ARG A 89 17.70 -8.30 -1.07
N LYS A 90 17.97 -7.98 0.20
CA LYS A 90 19.33 -8.04 0.81
C LYS A 90 19.51 -9.17 1.81
N ASP A 91 18.65 -10.19 1.72
CA ASP A 91 18.70 -11.36 2.60
C ASP A 91 18.67 -11.00 4.09
N TRP A 92 17.84 -10.01 4.43
CA TRP A 92 17.62 -9.52 5.78
C TRP A 92 18.93 -9.18 6.50
N PHE A 93 19.18 -9.81 7.64
CA PHE A 93 20.34 -9.56 8.50
C PHE A 93 21.53 -10.50 8.24
N GLY A 94 21.44 -11.39 7.22
CA GLY A 94 22.42 -12.45 6.99
C GLY A 94 23.78 -11.93 6.52
N SER A 95 23.83 -11.11 5.48
CA SER A 95 25.08 -10.69 4.82
C SER A 95 25.30 -9.19 4.70
N SER A 96 24.26 -8.38 4.91
CA SER A 96 24.29 -6.95 4.66
C SER A 96 24.61 -6.12 5.91
N THR A 97 25.80 -5.53 5.97
CA THR A 97 26.18 -4.56 7.03
C THR A 97 25.17 -3.42 7.12
N LEU A 98 24.62 -2.97 5.99
CA LEU A 98 23.63 -1.90 5.93
C LEU A 98 22.34 -2.31 6.66
N MET A 99 21.83 -3.52 6.44
CA MET A 99 20.63 -4.03 7.13
C MET A 99 20.84 -4.15 8.63
N ASN A 100 22.04 -4.61 9.05
CA ASN A 100 22.40 -4.68 10.47
C ASN A 100 22.42 -3.30 11.12
N VAL A 101 22.99 -2.29 10.45
CA VAL A 101 23.02 -0.89 10.97
C VAL A 101 21.58 -0.35 11.11
N PHE A 102 20.74 -0.51 10.08
CA PHE A 102 19.34 -0.06 10.18
C PHE A 102 18.55 -0.87 11.21
N GLY A 103 18.85 -2.17 11.40
CA GLY A 103 18.29 -2.98 12.47
C GLY A 103 18.58 -2.44 13.86
N VAL A 104 19.84 -2.13 14.11
CA VAL A 104 20.27 -1.52 15.40
C VAL A 104 19.62 -0.15 15.57
N LEU A 105 19.61 0.71 14.53
CA LEU A 105 18.97 2.02 14.59
C LEU A 105 17.46 1.91 14.90
N THR A 106 16.75 0.98 14.28
CA THR A 106 15.34 0.74 14.53
C THR A 106 15.09 0.35 15.98
N VAL A 107 15.84 -0.63 16.51
CA VAL A 107 15.66 -1.09 17.89
C VAL A 107 16.03 0.00 18.90
N VAL A 108 17.18 0.65 18.73
CA VAL A 108 17.65 1.69 19.65
C VAL A 108 16.69 2.89 19.65
N SER A 109 16.30 3.37 18.46
CA SER A 109 15.35 4.50 18.34
C SER A 109 13.97 4.16 18.89
N PHE A 110 13.46 2.94 18.69
CA PHE A 110 12.20 2.47 19.26
C PHE A 110 12.22 2.45 20.79
N LEU A 111 13.28 1.85 21.37
CA LEU A 111 13.42 1.77 22.82
C LEU A 111 13.64 3.14 23.48
N ALA A 112 14.32 4.08 22.80
CA ALA A 112 14.50 5.44 23.29
C ALA A 112 13.25 6.32 23.08
N MET A 113 12.52 6.14 21.98
CA MET A 113 11.32 6.91 21.61
C MET A 113 10.20 6.75 22.63
N ILE A 114 9.92 5.51 23.08
CA ILE A 114 8.78 5.24 23.96
C ILE A 114 8.86 6.01 25.28
N PRO A 115 9.94 5.88 26.10
CA PRO A 115 10.04 6.62 27.35
C PRO A 115 10.10 8.14 27.12
N TRP A 116 10.76 8.59 26.04
CA TRP A 116 10.81 10.01 25.72
C TRP A 116 9.42 10.61 25.45
N LEU A 117 8.66 10.01 24.51
CA LEU A 117 7.32 10.49 24.16
C LEU A 117 6.30 10.38 25.30
N LEU A 118 6.51 9.43 26.22
CA LEU A 118 5.65 9.30 27.42
C LEU A 118 5.99 10.31 28.52
N SER A 119 7.23 10.80 28.59
CA SER A 119 7.71 11.77 29.60
C SER A 119 7.67 13.23 29.13
N ALA A 120 7.73 13.46 27.82
CA ALA A 120 7.70 14.82 27.25
C ALA A 120 6.40 15.56 27.58
N LYS A 121 6.52 16.86 27.91
CA LYS A 121 5.36 17.72 28.19
C LYS A 121 4.52 17.99 26.94
N ASN A 122 5.19 18.25 25.80
CA ASN A 122 4.57 18.49 24.50
C ASN A 122 5.23 17.57 23.45
N PRO A 123 4.90 16.26 23.44
CA PRO A 123 5.50 15.32 22.50
C PRO A 123 4.98 15.60 21.09
N VAL A 124 5.82 15.36 20.07
CA VAL A 124 5.44 15.46 18.64
C VAL A 124 4.29 14.48 18.34
N ILE A 125 4.32 13.29 18.98
CA ILE A 125 3.28 12.25 18.88
C ILE A 125 2.88 11.84 20.29
N ASP A 126 1.60 11.95 20.62
CA ASP A 126 1.09 11.53 21.94
C ASP A 126 0.69 10.05 21.94
N LEU A 127 1.63 9.18 22.30
CA LEU A 127 1.39 7.73 22.43
C LEU A 127 0.34 7.39 23.51
N ARG A 128 0.00 8.31 24.42
CA ARG A 128 -1.03 8.10 25.45
C ARG A 128 -2.41 7.92 24.82
N LEU A 129 -2.63 8.40 23.58
CA LEU A 129 -3.87 8.18 22.84
C LEU A 129 -4.14 6.69 22.60
N LEU A 130 -3.09 5.87 22.44
CA LEU A 130 -3.20 4.42 22.28
C LEU A 130 -3.74 3.70 23.51
N LYS A 131 -3.74 4.33 24.69
CA LYS A 131 -4.40 3.76 25.88
C LYS A 131 -5.93 3.76 25.76
N ARG A 132 -6.50 4.60 24.88
CA ARG A 132 -7.94 4.63 24.64
C ARG A 132 -8.33 3.49 23.70
N ARG A 133 -9.14 2.55 24.16
CA ARG A 133 -9.55 1.36 23.41
C ARG A 133 -10.10 1.68 22.02
N GLN A 134 -10.92 2.74 21.91
CA GLN A 134 -11.49 3.17 20.63
C GLN A 134 -10.39 3.62 19.64
N PHE A 135 -9.49 4.49 20.08
CA PHE A 135 -8.40 4.99 19.27
C PHE A 135 -7.42 3.87 18.87
N SER A 136 -7.07 2.99 19.80
CA SER A 136 -6.19 1.85 19.53
C SER A 136 -6.80 0.89 18.50
N ALA A 137 -8.10 0.61 18.58
CA ALA A 137 -8.78 -0.19 17.57
C ALA A 137 -8.76 0.50 16.18
N CYS A 138 -9.02 1.82 16.12
CA CYS A 138 -8.92 2.60 14.89
C CYS A 138 -7.49 2.59 14.32
N PHE A 139 -6.47 2.70 15.20
CA PHE A 139 -5.06 2.62 14.81
C PHE A 139 -4.72 1.28 14.14
N VAL A 140 -5.14 0.17 14.73
CA VAL A 140 -4.92 -1.17 14.18
C VAL A 140 -5.67 -1.35 12.85
N VAL A 141 -6.93 -0.93 12.76
CA VAL A 141 -7.69 -0.99 11.50
C VAL A 141 -7.01 -0.16 10.41
N MET A 142 -6.49 1.03 10.75
CA MET A 142 -5.79 1.88 9.78
C MET A 142 -4.48 1.24 9.31
N LEU A 143 -3.74 0.57 10.20
CA LEU A 143 -2.52 -0.16 9.86
C LEU A 143 -2.80 -1.24 8.81
N PHE A 144 -3.81 -2.08 9.02
CA PHE A 144 -4.21 -3.09 8.04
C PHE A 144 -4.75 -2.47 6.74
N THR A 145 -5.49 -1.37 6.84
CA THR A 145 -5.98 -0.63 5.65
C THR A 145 -4.82 -0.11 4.80
N GLY A 146 -3.80 0.45 5.45
CA GLY A 146 -2.55 0.86 4.80
C GLY A 146 -1.85 -0.31 4.11
N ALA A 147 -1.72 -1.45 4.81
CA ALA A 147 -1.13 -2.66 4.26
C ALA A 147 -1.79 -3.09 2.94
N VAL A 148 -3.11 -3.17 2.93
CA VAL A 148 -3.88 -3.58 1.74
C VAL A 148 -3.79 -2.54 0.62
N LEU A 149 -3.91 -1.25 0.94
CA LEU A 149 -3.87 -0.16 -0.03
C LEU A 149 -2.53 -0.15 -0.80
N ILE A 150 -1.42 -0.11 -0.09
CA ILE A 150 -0.09 0.01 -0.70
C ILE A 150 0.27 -1.28 -1.43
N SER A 151 0.07 -2.46 -0.80
CA SER A 151 0.37 -3.74 -1.45
C SER A 151 -0.41 -3.94 -2.75
N THR A 152 -1.71 -3.66 -2.78
CA THR A 152 -2.50 -3.83 -4.01
C THR A 152 -2.10 -2.83 -5.10
N THR A 153 -1.68 -1.63 -4.72
CA THR A 153 -1.21 -0.60 -5.67
C THR A 153 0.13 -0.98 -6.28
N GLN A 154 0.96 -1.75 -5.58
CA GLN A 154 2.27 -2.22 -6.06
C GLN A 154 2.17 -3.55 -6.82
N PHE A 155 1.54 -4.57 -6.24
CA PHE A 155 1.59 -5.94 -6.78
C PHE A 155 0.71 -6.15 -8.02
N ILE A 156 -0.38 -5.39 -8.19
CA ILE A 156 -1.21 -5.50 -9.42
C ILE A 156 -0.46 -4.97 -10.65
N PRO A 157 0.14 -3.77 -10.65
CA PRO A 157 0.98 -3.34 -11.78
C PRO A 157 2.21 -4.23 -11.99
N GLN A 158 2.80 -4.74 -10.92
CA GLN A 158 3.97 -5.59 -11.00
C GLN A 158 3.65 -6.88 -11.77
N ILE A 159 2.62 -7.63 -11.39
CA ILE A 159 2.25 -8.85 -12.09
C ILE A 159 1.85 -8.58 -13.55
N THR A 160 1.12 -7.49 -13.81
CA THR A 160 0.67 -7.17 -15.18
C THR A 160 1.82 -6.80 -16.10
N GLN A 161 2.86 -6.13 -15.60
CA GLN A 161 4.05 -5.80 -16.38
C GLN A 161 4.98 -7.00 -16.55
N GLU A 162 5.26 -7.75 -15.49
CA GLU A 162 6.25 -8.83 -15.51
C GLU A 162 5.75 -10.07 -16.26
N TYR A 163 4.45 -10.40 -16.16
CA TYR A 163 3.93 -11.69 -16.64
C TYR A 163 2.82 -11.61 -17.69
N TYR A 164 2.13 -10.47 -17.80
CA TYR A 164 1.11 -10.26 -18.84
C TYR A 164 1.57 -9.34 -19.97
N GLY A 165 2.83 -8.87 -19.93
CA GLY A 165 3.42 -8.05 -20.98
C GLY A 165 2.78 -6.67 -21.13
N TYR A 166 2.13 -6.15 -20.08
CA TYR A 166 1.56 -4.81 -20.14
C TYR A 166 2.67 -3.75 -20.07
N THR A 167 2.48 -2.67 -20.82
CA THR A 167 3.33 -1.47 -20.67
C THR A 167 3.03 -0.80 -19.33
N ALA A 168 3.91 0.08 -18.86
CA ALA A 168 3.67 0.84 -17.63
C ALA A 168 2.39 1.69 -17.72
N THR A 169 2.08 2.24 -18.90
CA THR A 169 0.83 2.97 -19.17
C THR A 169 -0.39 2.07 -18.99
N LEU A 170 -0.39 0.87 -19.59
CA LEU A 170 -1.52 -0.03 -19.52
C LEU A 170 -1.74 -0.56 -18.10
N SER A 171 -0.66 -0.86 -17.38
CA SER A 171 -0.70 -1.24 -15.97
C SER A 171 -1.22 -0.11 -15.07
N GLY A 172 -0.85 1.13 -15.36
CA GLY A 172 -1.42 2.31 -14.70
C GLY A 172 -2.92 2.46 -14.97
N LEU A 173 -3.35 2.22 -16.21
CA LEU A 173 -4.78 2.25 -16.59
C LEU A 173 -5.60 1.17 -15.88
N VAL A 174 -5.03 0.01 -15.55
CA VAL A 174 -5.70 -1.02 -14.73
C VAL A 174 -6.14 -0.46 -13.38
N LEU A 175 -5.38 0.45 -12.79
CA LEU A 175 -5.72 1.08 -11.50
C LEU A 175 -6.81 2.16 -11.63
N GLY A 176 -6.99 2.73 -12.82
CA GLY A 176 -7.91 3.84 -13.11
C GLY A 176 -9.35 3.60 -12.67
N PRO A 177 -10.02 2.49 -13.05
CA PRO A 177 -11.38 2.19 -12.65
C PRO A 177 -11.57 2.15 -11.12
N GLY A 178 -10.58 1.60 -10.38
CA GLY A 178 -10.56 1.64 -8.93
C GLY A 178 -10.46 3.06 -8.37
N GLY A 179 -9.65 3.91 -9.01
CA GLY A 179 -9.54 5.32 -8.66
C GLY A 179 -10.89 6.06 -8.82
N ILE A 180 -11.57 5.89 -9.96
CA ILE A 180 -12.90 6.47 -10.20
C ILE A 180 -13.89 6.01 -9.13
N MET A 181 -13.87 4.71 -8.80
CA MET A 181 -14.78 4.16 -7.80
C MET A 181 -14.45 4.65 -6.38
N THR A 182 -13.17 4.92 -6.09
CA THR A 182 -12.75 5.60 -4.85
C THR A 182 -13.44 6.96 -4.70
N VAL A 183 -13.51 7.76 -5.79
CA VAL A 183 -14.21 9.06 -5.82
C VAL A 183 -15.68 8.89 -5.47
N VAL A 184 -16.33 7.99 -6.19
CA VAL A 184 -17.77 7.72 -6.00
C VAL A 184 -18.03 7.27 -4.56
N SER A 185 -17.22 6.33 -4.06
CA SER A 185 -17.33 5.83 -2.69
C SER A 185 -17.15 6.94 -1.65
N MET A 186 -16.17 7.85 -1.82
CA MET A 186 -15.96 8.98 -0.90
C MET A 186 -17.18 9.89 -0.82
N LEU A 187 -17.80 10.20 -1.96
CA LEU A 187 -18.99 11.04 -2.00
C LEU A 187 -20.18 10.37 -1.30
N VAL A 188 -20.37 9.07 -1.55
CA VAL A 188 -21.44 8.29 -0.92
C VAL A 188 -21.21 8.18 0.60
N VAL A 189 -20.01 7.79 1.00
CA VAL A 189 -19.65 7.66 2.43
C VAL A 189 -19.77 8.98 3.16
N GLY A 190 -19.35 10.09 2.54
CA GLY A 190 -19.50 11.44 3.12
C GLY A 190 -20.95 11.78 3.47
N ARG A 191 -21.91 11.33 2.64
CA ARG A 191 -23.36 11.51 2.93
C ARG A 191 -23.91 10.52 3.93
N VAL A 192 -23.52 9.26 3.79
CA VAL A 192 -24.09 8.13 4.54
C VAL A 192 -23.51 8.05 5.96
N SER A 193 -22.31 8.56 6.19
CA SER A 193 -21.65 8.55 7.51
C SER A 193 -22.42 9.33 8.61
N SER A 194 -23.32 10.23 8.23
CA SER A 194 -24.20 10.91 9.18
C SER A 194 -25.33 10.03 9.72
N PHE A 195 -25.69 8.95 9.01
CA PHE A 195 -26.82 8.07 9.32
C PHE A 195 -26.36 6.67 9.77
N ILE A 196 -25.20 6.20 9.29
CA ILE A 196 -24.72 4.84 9.55
C ILE A 196 -23.51 4.90 10.47
N GLN A 197 -23.49 3.98 11.46
CA GLN A 197 -22.39 3.84 12.40
C GLN A 197 -21.08 3.48 11.67
N PRO A 198 -19.93 4.09 12.02
CA PRO A 198 -18.63 3.82 11.40
C PRO A 198 -18.26 2.34 11.39
N LYS A 199 -18.58 1.60 12.45
CA LYS A 199 -18.29 0.15 12.52
C LYS A 199 -18.92 -0.65 11.39
N TRP A 200 -20.13 -0.31 10.95
CA TRP A 200 -20.81 -0.99 9.85
C TRP A 200 -20.21 -0.61 8.50
N LEU A 201 -19.82 0.65 8.32
CA LEU A 201 -19.12 1.10 7.11
C LEU A 201 -17.75 0.44 6.98
N ILE A 202 -17.01 0.29 8.09
CA ILE A 202 -15.72 -0.42 8.10
C ILE A 202 -15.93 -1.89 7.79
N ALA A 203 -16.92 -2.54 8.40
CA ALA A 203 -17.19 -3.96 8.17
C ALA A 203 -17.62 -4.24 6.72
N THR A 204 -18.56 -3.45 6.17
CA THR A 204 -19.00 -3.61 4.77
C THR A 204 -17.88 -3.29 3.79
N GLY A 205 -17.11 -2.23 4.03
CA GLY A 205 -15.93 -1.90 3.23
C GLY A 205 -14.90 -3.02 3.26
N GLY A 206 -14.64 -3.61 4.44
CA GLY A 206 -13.73 -4.75 4.59
C GLY A 206 -14.19 -5.98 3.81
N ILE A 207 -15.48 -6.31 3.83
CA ILE A 207 -16.05 -7.42 3.04
C ILE A 207 -15.86 -7.14 1.55
N ILE A 208 -16.19 -5.95 1.08
CA ILE A 208 -16.08 -5.59 -0.35
C ILE A 208 -14.62 -5.69 -0.83
N VAL A 209 -13.67 -5.16 -0.05
CA VAL A 209 -12.24 -5.26 -0.39
C VAL A 209 -11.77 -6.72 -0.37
N ALA A 210 -12.17 -7.50 0.64
CA ALA A 210 -11.82 -8.92 0.73
C ALA A 210 -12.35 -9.71 -0.48
N LEU A 211 -13.56 -9.42 -0.95
CA LEU A 211 -14.12 -10.03 -2.15
C LEU A 211 -13.33 -9.64 -3.41
N GLY A 212 -12.92 -8.38 -3.56
CA GLY A 212 -12.08 -7.94 -4.67
C GLY A 212 -10.70 -8.59 -4.67
N LEU A 213 -10.11 -8.79 -3.49
CA LEU A 213 -8.84 -9.52 -3.34
C LEU A 213 -9.00 -11.03 -3.58
N TYR A 214 -10.11 -11.61 -3.11
CA TYR A 214 -10.44 -13.01 -3.39
C TYR A 214 -10.66 -13.25 -4.88
N ASP A 215 -11.27 -12.31 -5.59
CA ASP A 215 -11.40 -12.41 -7.05
C ASP A 215 -10.03 -12.47 -7.74
N LEU A 216 -9.04 -11.70 -7.27
CA LEU A 216 -7.66 -11.77 -7.76
C LEU A 216 -6.98 -13.14 -7.52
N THR A 217 -7.51 -13.98 -6.64
CA THR A 217 -6.97 -15.37 -6.48
C THR A 217 -7.35 -16.31 -7.62
N ARG A 218 -8.23 -15.88 -8.54
CA ARG A 218 -8.63 -16.64 -9.73
C ARG A 218 -7.81 -16.30 -10.98
N LEU A 219 -6.58 -15.82 -10.78
CA LEU A 219 -5.65 -15.53 -11.88
C LEU A 219 -5.32 -16.77 -12.70
N TYR A 220 -5.21 -16.60 -14.03
CA TYR A 220 -4.75 -17.60 -14.98
C TYR A 220 -4.03 -16.93 -16.16
N GLY A 221 -3.35 -17.71 -17.00
CA GLY A 221 -2.47 -17.17 -18.04
C GLY A 221 -3.13 -16.22 -19.04
N ASP A 222 -4.42 -16.39 -19.35
CA ASP A 222 -5.17 -15.57 -20.30
C ASP A 222 -6.06 -14.53 -19.62
N THR A 223 -5.69 -14.11 -18.40
CA THR A 223 -6.47 -13.11 -17.65
C THR A 223 -6.48 -11.76 -18.38
N THR A 224 -7.68 -11.25 -18.62
CA THR A 224 -7.88 -10.01 -19.38
C THR A 224 -7.74 -8.74 -18.53
N PHE A 225 -7.54 -7.59 -19.19
CA PHE A 225 -7.58 -6.27 -18.55
C PHE A 225 -8.84 -6.06 -17.70
N GLY A 226 -9.99 -6.49 -18.19
CA GLY A 226 -11.28 -6.34 -17.50
C GLY A 226 -11.32 -7.02 -16.14
N PHE A 227 -10.67 -8.16 -15.98
CA PHE A 227 -10.59 -8.87 -14.71
C PHE A 227 -9.87 -8.04 -13.63
N PHE A 228 -8.69 -7.51 -13.95
CA PHE A 228 -7.95 -6.64 -13.02
C PHE A 228 -8.72 -5.36 -12.72
N ALA A 229 -9.35 -4.76 -13.73
CA ALA A 229 -10.16 -3.56 -13.58
C ALA A 229 -11.36 -3.78 -12.62
N TRP A 230 -12.06 -4.91 -12.73
CA TRP A 230 -13.16 -5.26 -11.84
C TRP A 230 -12.71 -5.44 -10.40
N SER A 231 -11.63 -6.19 -10.17
CA SER A 231 -11.07 -6.35 -8.82
C SER A 231 -10.68 -5.00 -8.21
N ARG A 232 -10.13 -4.08 -9.02
CA ARG A 232 -9.81 -2.71 -8.57
C ARG A 232 -11.05 -1.88 -8.26
N ILE A 233 -12.17 -2.08 -8.94
CA ILE A 233 -13.45 -1.43 -8.62
C ILE A 233 -13.92 -1.81 -7.22
N TYR A 234 -13.89 -3.10 -6.85
CA TYR A 234 -14.23 -3.54 -5.49
C TYR A 234 -13.32 -2.91 -4.44
N ILE A 235 -12.00 -2.93 -4.67
CA ILE A 235 -11.01 -2.35 -3.76
C ILE A 235 -11.24 -0.83 -3.62
N GLY A 236 -11.47 -0.12 -4.74
CA GLY A 236 -11.73 1.31 -4.77
C GLY A 236 -13.05 1.70 -4.10
N LEU A 237 -14.06 0.83 -4.12
CA LEU A 237 -15.33 1.03 -3.43
C LEU A 237 -15.17 0.87 -1.91
N GLY A 238 -14.48 -0.19 -1.47
CA GLY A 238 -14.43 -0.56 -0.06
C GLY A 238 -13.41 0.23 0.76
N LEU A 239 -12.24 0.58 0.21
CA LEU A 239 -11.19 1.28 0.96
C LEU A 239 -11.61 2.65 1.53
N PRO A 240 -12.33 3.55 0.79
CA PRO A 240 -12.80 4.79 1.36
C PRO A 240 -13.83 4.62 2.47
N MET A 241 -14.64 3.56 2.40
CA MET A 241 -15.60 3.21 3.47
C MET A 241 -14.86 2.93 4.78
N ILE A 242 -13.72 2.23 4.72
CA ILE A 242 -12.90 1.97 5.89
C ILE A 242 -12.17 3.25 6.32
N PHE A 243 -11.44 3.88 5.40
CA PHE A 243 -10.54 5.00 5.69
C PHE A 243 -11.27 6.20 6.32
N LEU A 244 -12.37 6.68 5.71
CA LEU A 244 -13.13 7.82 6.20
C LEU A 244 -13.79 7.52 7.55
N SER A 245 -14.35 6.30 7.69
CA SER A 245 -15.02 5.88 8.91
C SER A 245 -14.06 5.69 10.08
N VAL A 246 -12.86 5.13 9.84
CA VAL A 246 -11.81 4.99 10.86
C VAL A 246 -11.31 6.36 11.29
N THR A 247 -11.04 7.26 10.34
CA THR A 247 -10.57 8.62 10.65
C THR A 247 -11.59 9.37 11.49
N SER A 248 -12.87 9.35 11.11
CA SER A 248 -13.96 9.96 11.89
C SER A 248 -14.09 9.34 13.28
N ALA A 249 -14.09 8.01 13.39
CA ALA A 249 -14.22 7.31 14.66
C ALA A 249 -13.01 7.51 15.60
N SER A 250 -11.82 7.78 15.03
CA SER A 250 -10.61 8.02 15.81
C SER A 250 -10.62 9.35 16.57
N TYR A 251 -11.34 10.34 16.05
CA TYR A 251 -11.42 11.67 16.67
C TYR A 251 -12.51 11.77 17.76
N GLU A 252 -13.37 10.77 17.86
CA GLU A 252 -14.48 10.83 18.81
C GLU A 252 -14.02 10.84 20.26
N GLY A 253 -14.60 11.76 21.04
CA GLY A 253 -14.25 11.96 22.43
C GLY A 253 -12.84 12.50 22.69
N LEU A 254 -12.16 13.01 21.65
CA LEU A 254 -10.90 13.70 21.80
C LEU A 254 -11.15 15.21 21.98
N PRO A 255 -10.40 15.87 22.87
CA PRO A 255 -10.35 17.33 22.92
C PRO A 255 -9.82 17.88 21.59
N LYS A 256 -10.29 19.08 21.19
CA LYS A 256 -9.91 19.72 19.92
C LYS A 256 -8.41 19.96 19.79
N ASP A 257 -7.73 20.25 20.90
CA ASP A 257 -6.28 20.46 20.97
C ASP A 257 -5.43 19.20 20.69
N ARG A 258 -6.04 18.00 20.69
CA ARG A 258 -5.35 16.73 20.39
C ARG A 258 -5.69 16.10 19.06
N THR A 259 -6.52 16.76 18.27
CA THR A 259 -6.96 16.24 16.96
C THR A 259 -5.78 16.10 15.99
N ASP A 260 -4.84 17.05 15.99
CA ASP A 260 -3.66 17.02 15.12
C ASP A 260 -2.73 15.85 15.46
N GLN A 261 -2.52 15.59 16.75
CA GLN A 261 -1.71 14.45 17.21
C GLN A 261 -2.38 13.11 16.88
N ALA A 262 -3.71 13.03 16.99
CA ALA A 262 -4.48 11.87 16.58
C ALA A 262 -4.37 11.64 15.07
N SER A 263 -4.49 12.70 14.27
CA SER A 263 -4.30 12.63 12.81
C SER A 263 -2.90 12.15 12.43
N ALA A 264 -1.87 12.67 13.09
CA ALA A 264 -0.49 12.26 12.89
C ALA A 264 -0.32 10.75 13.15
N LEU A 265 -0.83 10.24 14.29
CA LEU A 265 -0.76 8.82 14.64
C LEU A 265 -1.50 7.93 13.63
N ILE A 266 -2.68 8.32 13.18
CA ILE A 266 -3.45 7.57 12.18
C ILE A 266 -2.71 7.53 10.83
N ASN A 267 -2.05 8.64 10.43
CA ASN A 267 -1.21 8.65 9.23
C ASN A 267 0.04 7.77 9.39
N VAL A 268 0.68 7.78 10.56
CA VAL A 268 1.78 6.86 10.88
C VAL A 268 1.31 5.41 10.77
N ALA A 269 0.15 5.08 11.37
CA ALA A 269 -0.42 3.73 11.25
C ALA A 269 -0.62 3.31 9.79
N ARG A 270 -1.17 4.18 8.96
CA ARG A 270 -1.38 3.91 7.54
C ARG A 270 -0.07 3.66 6.80
N ASN A 271 0.94 4.50 7.00
CA ASN A 271 2.22 4.40 6.27
C ASN A 271 3.01 3.17 6.75
N VAL A 272 3.18 2.99 8.06
CA VAL A 272 3.83 1.80 8.63
C VAL A 272 3.10 0.52 8.21
N GLY A 273 1.77 0.55 8.26
CA GLY A 273 0.95 -0.56 7.76
C GLY A 273 1.22 -0.86 6.30
N GLY A 274 1.35 0.19 5.46
CA GLY A 274 1.71 0.06 4.05
C GLY A 274 3.01 -0.67 3.84
N SER A 275 4.09 -0.22 4.46
CA SER A 275 5.42 -0.84 4.37
C SER A 275 5.43 -2.28 4.92
N MET A 276 4.77 -2.50 6.07
CA MET A 276 4.62 -3.86 6.62
C MET A 276 3.85 -4.78 5.67
N GLY A 277 2.78 -4.27 5.04
CA GLY A 277 1.98 -5.03 4.07
C GLY A 277 2.77 -5.41 2.83
N VAL A 278 3.51 -4.46 2.26
CA VAL A 278 4.39 -4.72 1.10
C VAL A 278 5.47 -5.72 1.45
N SER A 279 6.16 -5.53 2.59
CA SER A 279 7.19 -6.45 3.06
C SER A 279 6.64 -7.86 3.26
N LEU A 280 5.49 -8.00 3.91
CA LEU A 280 4.81 -9.29 4.09
C LEU A 280 4.48 -9.94 2.73
N ALA A 281 3.90 -9.17 1.81
CA ALA A 281 3.54 -9.65 0.49
C ALA A 281 4.76 -10.08 -0.34
N GLN A 282 5.87 -9.34 -0.28
CA GLN A 282 7.13 -9.72 -0.92
C GLN A 282 7.72 -11.00 -0.34
N ASN A 283 7.69 -11.14 1.00
CA ASN A 283 8.14 -12.37 1.66
C ASN A 283 7.28 -13.58 1.27
N VAL A 284 5.96 -13.41 1.26
CA VAL A 284 5.04 -14.46 0.80
C VAL A 284 5.33 -14.81 -0.65
N LEU A 285 5.49 -13.82 -1.53
CA LEU A 285 5.82 -14.01 -2.94
C LEU A 285 7.11 -14.82 -3.12
N ALA A 286 8.19 -14.42 -2.44
CA ALA A 286 9.49 -15.09 -2.55
C ALA A 286 9.44 -16.54 -2.01
N TYR A 287 8.88 -16.73 -0.81
CA TYR A 287 8.78 -18.04 -0.19
C TYR A 287 7.87 -19.00 -0.99
N ARG A 288 6.72 -18.50 -1.45
CA ARG A 288 5.76 -19.29 -2.23
C ARG A 288 6.28 -19.57 -3.63
N SER A 289 7.05 -18.66 -4.24
CA SER A 289 7.73 -18.94 -5.50
C SER A 289 8.71 -20.11 -5.37
N GLN A 290 9.54 -20.13 -4.31
CA GLN A 290 10.45 -21.26 -4.06
C GLN A 290 9.69 -22.56 -3.81
N PHE A 291 8.62 -22.51 -3.03
CA PHE A 291 7.78 -23.67 -2.73
C PHE A 291 7.10 -24.24 -3.99
N HIS A 292 6.50 -23.39 -4.81
CA HIS A 292 5.85 -23.84 -6.05
C HIS A 292 6.87 -24.30 -7.08
N GLN A 293 8.03 -23.63 -7.16
CA GLN A 293 9.10 -24.03 -8.06
C GLN A 293 9.60 -25.44 -7.73
N SER A 294 9.90 -25.74 -6.46
CA SER A 294 10.35 -27.08 -6.07
C SER A 294 9.32 -28.14 -6.43
N ARG A 295 8.03 -27.89 -6.12
CA ARG A 295 6.97 -28.86 -6.43
C ARG A 295 6.74 -29.07 -7.93
N LEU A 296 6.76 -28.01 -8.72
CA LEU A 296 6.56 -28.11 -10.16
C LEU A 296 7.75 -28.76 -10.85
N VAL A 297 8.98 -28.50 -10.39
CA VAL A 297 10.18 -29.18 -10.92
C VAL A 297 10.13 -30.67 -10.62
N ASP A 298 9.69 -31.08 -9.43
CA ASP A 298 9.54 -32.48 -9.07
C ASP A 298 8.53 -33.24 -9.96
N THR A 299 7.56 -32.52 -10.53
CA THR A 299 6.58 -33.06 -11.47
C THR A 299 7.06 -33.10 -12.91
N LEU A 300 8.13 -32.38 -13.24
CA LEU A 300 8.75 -32.35 -14.56
C LEU A 300 9.75 -33.50 -14.68
N ASP A 301 9.25 -34.71 -14.96
CA ASP A 301 10.11 -35.84 -15.29
C ASP A 301 10.60 -35.71 -16.74
N PRO A 302 11.93 -35.52 -16.98
CA PRO A 302 12.49 -35.43 -18.32
C PRO A 302 12.27 -36.73 -19.15
N SER A 303 12.03 -37.86 -18.49
CA SER A 303 11.76 -39.12 -19.15
C SER A 303 10.28 -39.31 -19.52
N SER A 304 9.40 -38.44 -19.01
CA SER A 304 7.97 -38.53 -19.28
C SER A 304 7.64 -38.32 -20.77
N PRO A 305 6.71 -39.05 -21.36
CA PRO A 305 6.30 -38.86 -22.75
C PRO A 305 5.79 -37.46 -23.03
N ALA A 306 5.11 -36.85 -22.07
CA ALA A 306 4.57 -35.48 -22.19
C ALA A 306 5.69 -34.45 -22.27
N TYR A 307 6.72 -34.54 -21.43
CA TYR A 307 7.88 -33.63 -21.50
C TYR A 307 8.61 -33.78 -22.83
N GLN A 308 8.91 -35.03 -23.27
CA GLN A 308 9.60 -35.30 -24.52
C GLN A 308 8.80 -34.80 -25.74
N GLN A 309 7.49 -34.98 -25.71
CA GLN A 309 6.62 -34.44 -26.77
C GLN A 309 6.66 -32.91 -26.82
N THR A 310 6.56 -32.22 -25.68
CA THR A 310 6.63 -30.79 -25.59
C THR A 310 8.00 -30.29 -26.04
N LEU A 311 9.08 -30.91 -25.58
CA LEU A 311 10.45 -30.55 -25.96
C LEU A 311 10.65 -30.74 -27.47
N SER A 312 10.18 -31.83 -28.06
CA SER A 312 10.31 -32.08 -29.50
C SER A 312 9.50 -31.11 -30.35
N GLN A 313 8.32 -30.68 -29.88
CA GLN A 313 7.49 -29.67 -30.55
C GLN A 313 8.16 -28.30 -30.48
N ALA A 314 8.63 -27.87 -29.31
CA ALA A 314 9.33 -26.63 -29.11
C ALA A 314 10.65 -26.59 -29.93
N THR A 315 11.42 -27.69 -29.93
CA THR A 315 12.65 -27.78 -30.74
C THR A 315 12.36 -27.61 -32.24
N ARG A 316 11.31 -28.29 -32.76
CA ARG A 316 10.88 -28.10 -34.16
C ARG A 316 10.46 -26.67 -34.47
N TYR A 317 9.76 -26.03 -33.54
CA TYR A 317 9.38 -24.63 -33.70
C TYR A 317 10.62 -23.73 -33.85
N PHE A 318 11.62 -23.87 -32.96
CA PHE A 318 12.85 -23.08 -33.04
C PHE A 318 13.69 -23.41 -34.29
N GLN A 319 13.74 -24.68 -34.73
CA GLN A 319 14.40 -25.06 -35.99
C GLN A 319 13.76 -24.36 -37.21
N GLN A 320 12.43 -24.30 -37.25
CA GLN A 320 11.70 -23.60 -38.33
C GLN A 320 11.97 -22.08 -38.34
N HIS A 321 12.37 -21.52 -37.16
CA HIS A 321 12.73 -20.10 -37.03
C HIS A 321 14.23 -19.82 -37.15
N GLY A 322 15.00 -20.78 -37.67
CA GLY A 322 16.40 -20.57 -38.10
C GLY A 322 17.46 -20.94 -37.06
N PHE A 323 17.11 -21.58 -35.96
CA PHE A 323 18.11 -22.07 -35.01
C PHE A 323 18.67 -23.43 -35.45
N ALA A 324 20.01 -23.62 -35.31
CA ALA A 324 20.65 -24.91 -35.59
C ALA A 324 20.22 -25.99 -34.58
N GLY A 325 20.36 -27.29 -34.90
CA GLY A 325 19.83 -28.40 -34.10
C GLY A 325 20.13 -28.33 -32.60
N PRO A 326 21.39 -28.22 -32.14
CA PRO A 326 21.71 -28.12 -30.72
C PRO A 326 21.19 -26.81 -30.07
N ASP A 327 21.28 -25.68 -30.79
CA ASP A 327 20.81 -24.40 -30.31
C ASP A 327 19.27 -24.35 -30.19
N ALA A 328 18.56 -24.97 -31.14
CA ALA A 328 17.11 -25.11 -31.10
C ALA A 328 16.66 -25.91 -29.88
N GLN A 329 17.39 -26.94 -29.52
CA GLN A 329 17.07 -27.74 -28.32
C GLN A 329 17.33 -26.96 -27.04
N ASN A 330 18.44 -26.21 -26.95
CA ASN A 330 18.73 -25.34 -25.81
C ASN A 330 17.66 -24.25 -25.65
N GLN A 331 17.22 -23.63 -26.77
CA GLN A 331 16.14 -22.66 -26.74
C GLN A 331 14.80 -23.28 -26.30
N ALA A 332 14.50 -24.51 -26.71
CA ALA A 332 13.30 -25.22 -26.29
C ALA A 332 13.31 -25.52 -24.79
N VAL A 333 14.45 -25.96 -24.24
CA VAL A 333 14.59 -26.18 -22.78
C VAL A 333 14.45 -24.87 -22.02
N ALA A 334 15.08 -23.79 -22.48
CA ALA A 334 14.96 -22.46 -21.88
C ALA A 334 13.52 -21.96 -21.91
N TRP A 335 12.79 -22.18 -23.01
CA TRP A 335 11.38 -21.80 -23.13
C TRP A 335 10.50 -22.60 -22.15
N ILE A 336 10.70 -23.91 -22.01
CA ILE A 336 9.99 -24.72 -21.01
C ILE A 336 10.27 -24.20 -19.61
N GLY A 337 11.54 -23.86 -19.30
CA GLY A 337 11.92 -23.27 -18.02
C GLY A 337 11.22 -21.93 -17.76
N GLN A 338 11.09 -21.08 -18.79
CA GLN A 338 10.37 -19.81 -18.69
C GLN A 338 8.87 -20.00 -18.46
N GLN A 339 8.24 -20.97 -19.16
CA GLN A 339 6.83 -21.31 -18.91
C GLN A 339 6.61 -21.80 -17.48
N LEU A 340 7.52 -22.64 -16.98
CA LEU A 340 7.49 -23.07 -15.58
C LEU A 340 7.59 -21.88 -14.62
N ALA A 341 8.55 -20.98 -14.83
CA ALA A 341 8.73 -19.80 -13.98
C ALA A 341 7.48 -18.90 -13.99
N THR A 342 6.83 -18.76 -15.15
CA THR A 342 5.58 -18.00 -15.27
C THR A 342 4.45 -18.65 -14.47
N GLN A 343 4.30 -19.97 -14.53
CA GLN A 343 3.30 -20.69 -13.74
C GLN A 343 3.57 -20.59 -12.23
N VAL A 344 4.83 -20.73 -11.83
CA VAL A 344 5.26 -20.52 -10.44
C VAL A 344 4.86 -19.13 -9.95
N ALA A 345 5.09 -18.11 -10.78
CA ALA A 345 4.74 -16.74 -10.44
C ALA A 345 3.22 -16.55 -10.25
N TYR A 346 2.40 -17.08 -11.16
CA TYR A 346 0.94 -17.00 -11.02
C TYR A 346 0.48 -17.60 -9.69
N TRP A 347 0.94 -18.80 -9.34
CA TRP A 347 0.59 -19.43 -8.06
C TRP A 347 1.07 -18.63 -6.86
N ALA A 348 2.28 -18.07 -6.91
CA ALA A 348 2.82 -17.27 -5.83
C ALA A 348 2.05 -15.94 -5.64
N TYR A 349 1.64 -15.27 -6.73
CA TYR A 349 0.80 -14.06 -6.65
C TYR A 349 -0.61 -14.37 -6.14
N ILE A 350 -1.19 -15.51 -6.52
CA ILE A 350 -2.46 -16.00 -5.97
C ILE A 350 -2.36 -16.11 -4.45
N ASP A 351 -1.29 -16.71 -3.94
CA ASP A 351 -1.06 -16.82 -2.50
C ASP A 351 -0.92 -15.44 -1.81
N VAL A 352 -0.24 -14.48 -2.45
CA VAL A 352 -0.15 -13.10 -1.95
C VAL A 352 -1.56 -12.47 -1.83
N PHE A 353 -2.36 -12.54 -2.89
CA PHE A 353 -3.72 -11.97 -2.87
C PHE A 353 -4.62 -12.70 -1.87
N TRP A 354 -4.43 -14.00 -1.70
CA TRP A 354 -5.15 -14.77 -0.69
C TRP A 354 -4.81 -14.32 0.74
N VAL A 355 -3.53 -14.11 1.06
CA VAL A 355 -3.08 -13.59 2.35
C VAL A 355 -3.67 -12.20 2.60
N LEU A 356 -3.62 -11.30 1.60
CA LEU A 356 -4.20 -9.98 1.72
C LEU A 356 -5.73 -10.02 1.89
N ALA A 357 -6.43 -10.96 1.23
CA ALA A 357 -7.86 -11.16 1.40
C ALA A 357 -8.21 -11.61 2.83
N VAL A 358 -7.47 -12.57 3.38
CA VAL A 358 -7.65 -13.04 4.76
C VAL A 358 -7.38 -11.93 5.78
N LEU A 359 -6.29 -11.18 5.59
CA LEU A 359 -5.98 -10.03 6.46
C LEU A 359 -7.11 -8.99 6.43
N THR A 360 -7.65 -8.71 5.25
CA THR A 360 -8.78 -7.78 5.09
C THR A 360 -10.06 -8.32 5.70
N ALA A 361 -10.35 -9.59 5.53
CA ALA A 361 -11.50 -10.25 6.18
C ALA A 361 -11.38 -10.19 7.71
N GLY A 362 -10.15 -10.27 8.25
CA GLY A 362 -9.86 -10.10 9.68
C GLY A 362 -10.20 -8.70 10.23
N LEU A 363 -10.30 -7.69 9.37
CA LEU A 363 -10.79 -6.35 9.78
C LEU A 363 -12.26 -6.35 10.17
N VAL A 364 -13.07 -7.25 9.63
CA VAL A 364 -14.52 -7.29 9.88
C VAL A 364 -14.84 -7.54 11.36
N PRO A 365 -14.34 -8.60 12.00
CA PRO A 365 -14.55 -8.80 13.43
C PRO A 365 -13.92 -7.68 14.26
N LEU A 366 -12.78 -7.13 13.86
CA LEU A 366 -12.13 -6.02 14.55
C LEU A 366 -12.98 -4.75 14.50
N ALA A 367 -13.65 -4.47 13.36
CA ALA A 367 -14.56 -3.35 13.21
C ALA A 367 -15.78 -3.47 14.15
N LEU A 368 -16.28 -4.68 14.38
CA LEU A 368 -17.42 -4.93 15.27
C LEU A 368 -17.10 -4.66 16.75
N ILE A 369 -15.84 -4.70 17.15
CA ILE A 369 -15.37 -4.37 18.50
C ILE A 369 -15.40 -2.86 18.76
N LEU A 370 -15.45 -2.02 17.72
CA LEU A 370 -15.54 -0.56 17.85
C LEU A 370 -16.83 -0.15 18.56
N LYS A 371 -16.71 0.82 19.47
CA LYS A 371 -17.88 1.37 20.17
C LYS A 371 -18.75 2.16 19.18
N THR A 372 -20.02 2.22 19.49
CA THR A 372 -20.98 3.07 18.78
C THR A 372 -20.63 4.55 18.98
N VAL A 373 -20.58 5.27 17.88
CA VAL A 373 -20.29 6.72 17.80
C VAL A 373 -21.60 7.49 17.84
N LYS A 374 -21.67 8.65 18.49
CA LYS A 374 -22.85 9.52 18.44
C LYS A 374 -22.97 10.13 17.05
N LEU A 375 -23.98 9.69 16.29
CA LEU A 375 -24.30 10.26 14.98
C LEU A 375 -24.91 11.65 15.16
N GLY A 376 -24.40 12.65 14.43
CA GLY A 376 -24.98 14.01 14.40
C GLY A 376 -24.43 15.02 15.41
N GLY A 377 -23.32 14.74 16.11
CA GLY A 377 -22.74 15.63 17.13
C GLY A 377 -21.42 16.36 16.78
N GLY A 378 -20.93 16.27 15.57
CA GLY A 378 -19.70 16.93 15.18
C GLY A 378 -19.84 17.55 13.80
N SER A 379 -19.90 18.87 13.71
CA SER A 379 -19.56 19.57 12.48
C SER A 379 -18.22 19.04 12.00
N ALA A 380 -18.20 18.37 10.83
CA ALA A 380 -16.96 18.07 10.14
C ALA A 380 -16.15 19.38 10.07
N PRO A 381 -14.85 19.37 10.39
CA PRO A 381 -14.02 20.53 10.09
C PRO A 381 -14.17 20.77 8.58
N ALA A 382 -14.67 21.94 8.22
CA ALA A 382 -14.73 22.36 6.83
C ALA A 382 -13.32 22.21 6.27
N ALA A 383 -13.20 21.40 5.24
CA ALA A 383 -11.97 21.33 4.45
C ALA A 383 -11.84 22.70 3.76
N HIS A 384 -10.99 23.53 4.32
CA HIS A 384 -10.47 24.74 3.69
C HIS A 384 -9.19 24.43 2.93
#